data_6c3e3b2e0c96221956420f23deec7fc3
#
_entry.id   6c3e3b2e0c96221956420f23deec7fc3
#
_cell.length_a   1.000
_cell.length_b   1.000
_cell.length_c   1.000
_cell.angle_alpha   90.00
_cell.angle_beta   90.00
_cell.angle_gamma   90.00
#
_symmetry.space_group_name_H-M   'P 1'
#
loop_
_entity.id
_entity.type
_entity.pdbx_description
1 polymer ?
#
loop_
_entity_poly.entity_id
_entity_poly.type
_entity_poly.pdbx_seq_one_letter_code
_entity_poly.pdbx_strand_id
1 'polypeptide(L)'
;MIVGVSGSSGSGKTFIVNFIKKNLPENTVSIMFQDNYYKLREDQSKDENGNYNFDLPSSFNNNDFINDIKSLKAGKIIRRKEYNFNNPLVKPKFITVKQRPLIIVEGLFIFNNKKISKNFDKKIFISCDIKKMIKRRIGRDSVKRGYDKADVLYKYENHVLPSYKKYILPFKKEADIIIDNNGDDNKGANKSLKYIKSLIGV
;
A
#
# COMPACT_ATOMS: atom_id res chain seq x y z
N MET A 1 -16.81 -2.89 8.00
CA MET A 1 -15.68 -2.08 8.53
C MET A 1 -14.63 -1.89 7.46
N ILE A 2 -14.05 -0.69 7.35
CA ILE A 2 -12.93 -0.40 6.44
C ILE A 2 -11.71 0.04 7.26
N VAL A 3 -10.58 -0.65 7.09
CA VAL A 3 -9.31 -0.34 7.77
C VAL A 3 -8.28 0.09 6.74
N GLY A 4 -7.75 1.31 6.92
CA GLY A 4 -6.63 1.81 6.12
C GLY A 4 -5.29 1.34 6.68
N VAL A 5 -4.40 0.83 5.82
CA VAL A 5 -3.02 0.43 6.19
C VAL A 5 -2.03 1.21 5.35
N SER A 6 -1.28 2.11 5.98
CA SER A 6 -0.28 2.94 5.32
C SER A 6 1.11 2.81 5.95
N GLY A 7 2.11 3.35 5.27
CA GLY A 7 3.52 3.34 5.64
C GLY A 7 4.40 3.45 4.39
N SER A 8 5.71 3.60 4.54
CA SER A 8 6.63 3.79 3.43
C SER A 8 6.74 2.56 2.52
N SER A 9 7.28 2.77 1.32
CA SER A 9 7.73 1.67 0.46
C SER A 9 8.81 0.85 1.18
N GLY A 10 8.68 -0.48 1.17
CA GLY A 10 9.60 -1.37 1.91
C GLY A 10 9.29 -1.52 3.40
N SER A 11 8.28 -0.85 3.97
CA SER A 11 7.90 -1.02 5.38
C SER A 11 7.25 -2.38 5.70
N GLY A 12 6.80 -3.13 4.68
CA GLY A 12 6.19 -4.46 4.85
C GLY A 12 4.66 -4.46 4.92
N LYS A 13 3.98 -3.39 4.52
CA LYS A 13 2.50 -3.30 4.48
C LYS A 13 1.86 -4.50 3.80
N THR A 14 2.25 -4.76 2.56
CA THR A 14 1.68 -5.84 1.73
C THR A 14 1.88 -7.22 2.35
N PHE A 15 3.03 -7.44 3.00
CA PHE A 15 3.26 -8.67 3.77
C PHE A 15 2.25 -8.80 4.92
N ILE A 16 2.10 -7.74 5.71
CA ILE A 16 1.22 -7.71 6.88
C ILE A 16 -0.25 -7.93 6.48
N VAL A 17 -0.76 -7.24 5.44
CA VAL A 17 -2.15 -7.41 5.03
C VAL A 17 -2.44 -8.80 4.47
N ASN A 18 -1.48 -9.39 3.75
CA ASN A 18 -1.59 -10.77 3.28
C ASN A 18 -1.52 -11.78 4.44
N PHE A 19 -0.67 -11.53 5.45
CA PHE A 19 -0.62 -12.33 6.67
C PHE A 19 -1.97 -12.29 7.41
N ILE A 20 -2.56 -11.11 7.58
CA ILE A 20 -3.90 -10.97 8.18
C ILE A 20 -4.93 -11.78 7.39
N LYS A 21 -4.96 -11.65 6.06
CA LYS A 21 -5.90 -12.39 5.20
C LYS A 21 -5.76 -13.91 5.37
N LYS A 22 -4.52 -14.40 5.43
CA LYS A 22 -4.24 -15.85 5.56
C LYS A 22 -4.69 -16.41 6.92
N ASN A 23 -4.69 -15.59 7.97
CA ASN A 23 -4.96 -16.00 9.36
C ASN A 23 -6.34 -15.57 9.88
N LEU A 24 -7.23 -15.13 9.00
CA LEU A 24 -8.65 -14.93 9.28
C LEU A 24 -9.48 -15.99 8.57
N PRO A 25 -10.69 -16.29 9.07
CA PRO A 25 -11.60 -17.20 8.40
C PRO A 25 -11.84 -16.79 6.94
N GLU A 26 -12.09 -17.77 6.09
CA GLU A 26 -12.40 -17.52 4.68
C GLU A 26 -13.59 -16.55 4.55
N ASN A 27 -13.56 -15.71 3.55
CA ASN A 27 -14.61 -14.72 3.28
C ASN A 27 -14.77 -13.60 4.32
N THR A 28 -13.92 -13.52 5.35
CA THR A 28 -13.97 -12.44 6.37
C THR A 28 -13.41 -11.13 5.82
N VAL A 29 -12.35 -11.18 5.00
CA VAL A 29 -11.61 -9.98 4.58
C VAL A 29 -11.45 -9.89 3.07
N SER A 30 -11.62 -8.67 2.55
CA SER A 30 -11.15 -8.27 1.23
C SER A 30 -10.04 -7.24 1.35
N ILE A 31 -9.08 -7.28 0.41
CA ILE A 31 -7.98 -6.31 0.36
C ILE A 31 -8.07 -5.53 -0.94
N MET A 32 -7.94 -4.20 -0.82
CA MET A 32 -7.85 -3.27 -1.95
C MET A 32 -6.49 -2.57 -1.89
N PHE A 33 -5.71 -2.71 -2.95
CA PHE A 33 -4.37 -2.13 -3.05
C PHE A 33 -4.41 -0.83 -3.87
N GLN A 34 -3.89 0.27 -3.33
CA GLN A 34 -3.73 1.53 -4.06
C GLN A 34 -2.83 1.35 -5.30
N ASP A 35 -1.88 0.43 -5.26
CA ASP A 35 -0.96 0.16 -6.37
C ASP A 35 -1.68 -0.22 -7.67
N ASN A 36 -2.90 -0.76 -7.61
CA ASN A 36 -3.69 -1.05 -8.80
C ASN A 36 -4.32 0.20 -9.46
N TYR A 37 -4.05 1.37 -8.94
CA TYR A 37 -4.57 2.65 -9.42
C TYR A 37 -3.47 3.59 -9.90
N TYR A 38 -2.24 3.09 -10.12
CA TYR A 38 -1.22 3.87 -10.79
C TYR A 38 -1.71 4.31 -12.17
N LYS A 39 -1.41 5.55 -12.52
CA LYS A 39 -1.53 6.06 -13.90
C LYS A 39 -0.55 5.34 -14.81
N LEU A 40 -0.75 5.44 -16.09
CA LEU A 40 0.19 4.93 -17.08
C LEU A 40 1.57 5.60 -16.90
N ARG A 41 2.61 4.96 -17.41
CA ARG A 41 3.99 5.45 -17.27
C ARG A 41 4.16 6.83 -17.92
N GLU A 42 3.58 7.02 -19.09
CA GLU A 42 3.60 8.27 -19.85
C GLU A 42 2.93 9.44 -19.13
N ASP A 43 1.99 9.16 -18.23
CA ASP A 43 1.27 10.16 -17.42
C ASP A 43 1.97 10.50 -16.11
N GLN A 44 3.14 9.88 -15.83
CA GLN A 44 3.90 10.15 -14.61
C GLN A 44 4.76 11.40 -14.77
N SER A 45 4.89 12.16 -13.69
CA SER A 45 5.85 13.26 -13.62
C SER A 45 7.28 12.74 -13.76
N LYS A 46 8.16 13.55 -14.35
CA LYS A 46 9.60 13.27 -14.39
C LYS A 46 10.34 14.18 -13.42
N ASP A 47 11.46 13.70 -12.92
CA ASP A 47 12.42 14.50 -12.16
C ASP A 47 13.31 15.33 -13.10
N GLU A 48 14.22 16.13 -12.51
CA GLU A 48 15.16 16.98 -13.25
C GLU A 48 16.11 16.21 -14.18
N ASN A 49 16.32 14.91 -13.90
CA ASN A 49 17.16 14.02 -14.72
C ASN A 49 16.33 13.21 -15.73
N GLY A 50 15.04 13.54 -15.90
CA GLY A 50 14.14 12.88 -16.85
C GLY A 50 13.60 11.52 -16.41
N ASN A 51 13.86 11.07 -15.18
CA ASN A 51 13.36 9.80 -14.65
C ASN A 51 11.91 9.93 -14.19
N TYR A 52 11.07 8.97 -14.56
CA TYR A 52 9.68 8.93 -14.09
C TYR A 52 9.58 8.74 -12.58
N ASN A 53 8.83 9.61 -11.94
CA ASN A 53 8.58 9.58 -10.50
C ASN A 53 7.21 8.98 -10.17
N PHE A 54 7.18 7.72 -9.75
CA PHE A 54 5.97 7.01 -9.33
C PHE A 54 5.64 7.19 -7.84
N ASP A 55 6.50 7.85 -7.09
CA ASP A 55 6.39 7.97 -5.64
C ASP A 55 5.75 9.33 -5.23
N LEU A 56 4.72 9.77 -5.96
CA LEU A 56 3.95 10.98 -5.69
C LEU A 56 2.46 10.66 -5.49
N PRO A 57 1.71 11.44 -4.67
CA PRO A 57 0.25 11.30 -4.58
C PRO A 57 -0.47 11.48 -5.93
N SER A 58 0.09 12.29 -6.83
CA SER A 58 -0.41 12.52 -8.19
C SER A 58 -0.20 11.35 -9.14
N SER A 59 0.63 10.37 -8.78
CA SER A 59 0.90 9.17 -9.58
C SER A 59 -0.29 8.21 -9.68
N PHE A 60 -1.37 8.48 -8.95
CA PHE A 60 -2.51 7.58 -8.85
C PHE A 60 -3.80 8.20 -9.41
N ASN A 61 -4.65 7.36 -9.98
CA ASN A 61 -6.03 7.69 -10.33
C ASN A 61 -6.90 7.74 -9.07
N ASN A 62 -6.73 8.81 -8.27
CA ASN A 62 -7.37 8.95 -6.97
C ASN A 62 -8.90 8.98 -7.05
N ASN A 63 -9.48 9.51 -8.14
CA ASN A 63 -10.94 9.54 -8.32
C ASN A 63 -11.51 8.14 -8.48
N ASP A 64 -10.88 7.29 -9.30
CA ASP A 64 -11.27 5.89 -9.48
C ASP A 64 -11.15 5.14 -8.17
N PHE A 65 -10.04 5.36 -7.44
CA PHE A 65 -9.81 4.72 -6.15
C PHE A 65 -10.89 5.07 -5.13
N ILE A 66 -11.27 6.36 -5.04
CA ILE A 66 -12.35 6.83 -4.16
C ILE A 66 -13.69 6.23 -4.55
N ASN A 67 -14.00 6.18 -5.86
CA ASN A 67 -15.26 5.64 -6.36
C ASN A 67 -15.37 4.15 -6.08
N ASP A 68 -14.27 3.40 -6.21
CA ASP A 68 -14.25 1.97 -5.91
C ASP A 68 -14.39 1.71 -4.40
N ILE A 69 -13.76 2.51 -3.52
CA ILE A 69 -13.99 2.42 -2.07
C ILE A 69 -15.48 2.63 -1.74
N LYS A 70 -16.10 3.66 -2.31
CA LYS A 70 -17.52 3.94 -2.11
C LYS A 70 -18.42 2.80 -2.63
N SER A 71 -18.06 2.25 -3.79
CA SER A 71 -18.79 1.13 -4.39
C SER A 71 -18.72 -0.13 -3.54
N LEU A 72 -17.54 -0.46 -2.99
CA LEU A 72 -17.39 -1.56 -2.03
C LEU A 72 -18.20 -1.32 -0.76
N LYS A 73 -18.22 -0.08 -0.26
CA LYS A 73 -19.06 0.31 0.89
C LYS A 73 -20.55 0.09 0.64
N ALA A 74 -20.98 0.31 -0.60
CA ALA A 74 -22.34 0.08 -1.06
C ALA A 74 -22.65 -1.38 -1.47
N GLY A 75 -21.76 -2.33 -1.15
CA GLY A 75 -21.96 -3.75 -1.43
C GLY A 75 -21.65 -4.20 -2.86
N LYS A 76 -21.15 -3.29 -3.72
CA LYS A 76 -20.84 -3.61 -5.12
C LYS A 76 -19.52 -4.39 -5.23
N ILE A 77 -19.41 -5.20 -6.27
CA ILE A 77 -18.18 -5.92 -6.63
C ILE A 77 -17.33 -5.02 -7.51
N ILE A 78 -16.04 -4.92 -7.20
CA ILE A 78 -15.06 -4.21 -8.01
C ILE A 78 -14.27 -5.21 -8.83
N ARG A 79 -14.14 -4.96 -10.14
CA ARG A 79 -13.25 -5.70 -11.03
C ARG A 79 -12.25 -4.74 -11.63
N ARG A 80 -10.96 -4.98 -11.38
CA ARG A 80 -9.89 -4.10 -11.81
C ARG A 80 -8.70 -4.88 -12.35
N LYS A 81 -8.01 -4.31 -13.32
CA LYS A 81 -6.76 -4.86 -13.83
C LYS A 81 -5.66 -4.66 -12.79
N GLU A 82 -4.89 -5.71 -12.51
CA GLU A 82 -3.74 -5.64 -11.64
C GLU A 82 -2.63 -4.80 -12.30
N TYR A 83 -1.95 -3.98 -11.51
CA TYR A 83 -0.81 -3.19 -12.00
C TYR A 83 0.46 -4.05 -12.02
N ASN A 84 1.12 -4.13 -13.16
CA ASN A 84 2.30 -4.99 -13.36
C ASN A 84 3.64 -4.28 -13.16
N PHE A 85 3.64 -3.04 -12.65
CA PHE A 85 4.83 -2.23 -12.42
C PHE A 85 5.71 -2.03 -13.67
N ASN A 86 5.07 -1.94 -14.82
CA ASN A 86 5.73 -1.83 -16.14
C ASN A 86 6.69 -3.00 -16.47
N ASN A 87 6.50 -4.15 -15.83
CA ASN A 87 7.25 -5.35 -16.17
C ASN A 87 6.60 -6.02 -17.40
N PRO A 88 7.25 -6.02 -18.58
CA PRO A 88 6.67 -6.56 -19.81
C PRO A 88 6.48 -8.08 -19.77
N LEU A 89 7.19 -8.77 -18.88
CA LEU A 89 7.08 -10.23 -18.71
C LEU A 89 5.86 -10.64 -17.90
N VAL A 90 5.23 -9.69 -17.19
CA VAL A 90 4.06 -9.97 -16.35
C VAL A 90 2.78 -9.53 -17.07
N LYS A 91 1.97 -10.50 -17.49
CA LYS A 91 0.63 -10.22 -18.02
C LYS A 91 -0.31 -9.82 -16.88
N PRO A 92 -0.88 -8.59 -16.89
CA PRO A 92 -1.80 -8.17 -15.84
C PRO A 92 -3.05 -9.03 -15.81
N LYS A 93 -3.44 -9.48 -14.62
CA LYS A 93 -4.67 -10.23 -14.37
C LYS A 93 -5.79 -9.27 -13.94
N PHE A 94 -7.04 -9.69 -14.12
CA PHE A 94 -8.16 -9.03 -13.47
C PHE A 94 -8.32 -9.55 -12.05
N ILE A 95 -8.34 -8.63 -11.09
CA ILE A 95 -8.67 -8.91 -9.70
C ILE A 95 -10.12 -8.53 -9.42
N THR A 96 -10.76 -9.31 -8.57
CA THR A 96 -12.12 -9.05 -8.11
C THR A 96 -12.08 -8.81 -6.60
N VAL A 97 -12.59 -7.66 -6.18
CA VAL A 97 -12.74 -7.31 -4.76
C VAL A 97 -14.23 -7.30 -4.44
N LYS A 98 -14.63 -8.14 -3.49
CA LYS A 98 -16.02 -8.24 -3.03
C LYS A 98 -16.16 -7.54 -1.68
N GLN A 99 -17.33 -7.01 -1.39
CA GLN A 99 -17.65 -6.54 -0.04
C GLN A 99 -17.58 -7.72 0.95
N ARG A 100 -16.93 -7.50 2.08
CA ARG A 100 -16.75 -8.45 3.17
C ARG A 100 -16.95 -7.71 4.51
N PRO A 101 -17.16 -8.41 5.64
CA PRO A 101 -17.23 -7.78 6.96
C PRO A 101 -16.06 -6.84 7.25
N LEU A 102 -14.85 -7.21 6.81
CA LEU A 102 -13.64 -6.39 6.85
C LEU A 102 -13.15 -6.09 5.43
N ILE A 103 -12.90 -4.81 5.15
CA ILE A 103 -12.19 -4.36 3.95
C ILE A 103 -10.89 -3.70 4.42
N ILE A 104 -9.74 -4.21 4.00
CA ILE A 104 -8.44 -3.57 4.22
C ILE A 104 -8.07 -2.81 2.95
N VAL A 105 -7.81 -1.52 3.10
CA VAL A 105 -7.30 -0.66 2.03
C VAL A 105 -5.83 -0.37 2.32
N GLU A 106 -4.94 -0.88 1.47
CA GLU A 106 -3.49 -0.71 1.60
C GLU A 106 -2.97 0.30 0.59
N GLY A 107 -2.11 1.23 1.03
CA GLY A 107 -1.45 2.14 0.11
C GLY A 107 -0.47 3.11 0.77
N LEU A 108 0.32 3.78 -0.08
CA LEU A 108 1.32 4.76 0.35
C LEU A 108 0.66 6.06 0.82
N PHE A 109 -0.24 6.62 0.01
CA PHE A 109 -0.75 7.99 0.18
C PHE A 109 -2.22 8.05 0.64
N ILE A 110 -2.74 6.94 1.17
CA ILE A 110 -4.16 6.81 1.52
C ILE A 110 -4.56 7.69 2.71
N PHE A 111 -3.62 8.08 3.58
CA PHE A 111 -3.91 8.99 4.69
C PHE A 111 -3.73 10.46 4.31
N ASN A 112 -2.85 10.77 3.36
CA ASN A 112 -2.60 12.12 2.87
C ASN A 112 -3.84 12.72 2.15
N ASN A 113 -4.61 11.92 1.47
CA ASN A 113 -5.79 12.38 0.75
C ASN A 113 -7.04 12.31 1.65
N LYS A 114 -7.52 13.47 2.10
CA LYS A 114 -8.70 13.57 2.98
C LYS A 114 -9.96 12.88 2.40
N LYS A 115 -10.16 12.92 1.05
CA LYS A 115 -11.30 12.25 0.41
C LYS A 115 -11.20 10.72 0.47
N ILE A 116 -9.99 10.17 0.57
CA ILE A 116 -9.74 8.75 0.77
C ILE A 116 -9.82 8.43 2.27
N SER A 117 -9.04 9.15 3.07
CA SER A 117 -8.84 8.90 4.50
C SER A 117 -10.12 8.91 5.34
N LYS A 118 -11.10 9.75 4.98
CA LYS A 118 -12.41 9.82 5.66
C LYS A 118 -13.29 8.57 5.50
N ASN A 119 -12.91 7.64 4.62
CA ASN A 119 -13.66 6.38 4.46
C ASN A 119 -13.22 5.28 5.42
N PHE A 120 -12.13 5.48 6.15
CA PHE A 120 -11.58 4.49 7.05
C PHE A 120 -12.19 4.61 8.45
N ASP A 121 -12.67 3.49 8.96
CA ASP A 121 -13.14 3.38 10.35
C ASP A 121 -11.95 3.28 11.32
N LYS A 122 -10.84 2.67 10.86
CA LYS A 122 -9.58 2.55 11.60
C LYS A 122 -8.37 2.72 10.66
N LYS A 123 -7.26 3.21 11.22
CA LYS A 123 -6.01 3.48 10.51
C LYS A 123 -4.85 2.77 11.19
N ILE A 124 -4.09 1.99 10.43
CA ILE A 124 -2.88 1.30 10.88
C ILE A 124 -1.69 1.89 10.14
N PHE A 125 -0.67 2.34 10.86
CA PHE A 125 0.58 2.81 10.26
C PHE A 125 1.69 1.80 10.49
N ILE A 126 2.30 1.31 9.40
CA ILE A 126 3.45 0.40 9.47
C ILE A 126 4.74 1.22 9.47
N SER A 127 5.41 1.23 10.61
CA SER A 127 6.69 1.89 10.83
C SER A 127 7.83 0.91 10.62
N CYS A 128 8.91 1.37 10.00
CA CYS A 128 10.13 0.59 9.80
C CYS A 128 11.32 1.54 9.62
N ASP A 129 12.51 1.10 10.01
CA ASP A 129 13.74 1.87 9.85
C ASP A 129 14.10 2.06 8.37
N ILE A 130 14.61 3.23 8.03
CA ILE A 130 14.97 3.60 6.66
C ILE A 130 15.94 2.58 6.06
N LYS A 131 16.98 2.18 6.80
CA LYS A 131 17.98 1.19 6.33
C LYS A 131 17.30 -0.15 5.95
N LYS A 132 16.35 -0.63 6.74
CA LYS A 132 15.59 -1.85 6.45
C LYS A 132 14.65 -1.68 5.25
N MET A 133 13.97 -0.54 5.16
CA MET A 133 13.09 -0.23 4.02
C MET A 133 13.86 -0.26 2.70
N ILE A 134 15.05 0.36 2.66
CA ILE A 134 15.95 0.34 1.48
C ILE A 134 16.34 -1.10 1.14
N LYS A 135 16.86 -1.86 2.11
CA LYS A 135 17.30 -3.26 1.91
C LYS A 135 16.18 -4.13 1.33
N ARG A 136 14.96 -4.02 1.90
CA ARG A 136 13.78 -4.77 1.45
C ARG A 136 13.34 -4.34 0.04
N ARG A 137 13.41 -3.03 -0.27
CA ARG A 137 13.06 -2.50 -1.60
C ARG A 137 14.06 -2.97 -2.65
N ILE A 138 15.37 -2.90 -2.40
CA ILE A 138 16.40 -3.41 -3.32
C ILE A 138 16.14 -4.88 -3.62
N GLY A 139 16.01 -5.73 -2.60
CA GLY A 139 15.75 -7.16 -2.80
C GLY A 139 14.48 -7.45 -3.61
N ARG A 140 13.39 -6.71 -3.34
CA ARG A 140 12.13 -6.87 -4.09
C ARG A 140 12.26 -6.41 -5.54
N ASP A 141 12.81 -5.22 -5.77
CA ASP A 141 12.77 -4.58 -7.08
C ASP A 141 13.80 -5.20 -8.04
N SER A 142 14.95 -5.69 -7.53
CA SER A 142 15.91 -6.46 -8.34
C SER A 142 15.32 -7.81 -8.77
N VAL A 143 14.73 -8.57 -7.84
CA VAL A 143 14.26 -9.92 -8.11
C VAL A 143 12.94 -9.93 -8.88
N LYS A 144 11.96 -9.09 -8.48
CA LYS A 144 10.58 -9.16 -8.99
C LYS A 144 10.31 -8.20 -10.15
N ARG A 145 11.10 -7.13 -10.29
CA ARG A 145 10.84 -6.05 -11.25
C ARG A 145 11.97 -5.85 -12.26
N GLY A 146 13.11 -6.53 -12.06
CA GLY A 146 14.26 -6.47 -12.98
C GLY A 146 15.01 -5.13 -12.97
N TYR A 147 14.87 -4.32 -11.91
CA TYR A 147 15.59 -3.05 -11.79
C TYR A 147 17.02 -3.25 -11.29
N ASP A 148 17.96 -2.51 -11.85
CA ASP A 148 19.32 -2.44 -11.32
C ASP A 148 19.36 -1.79 -9.92
N LYS A 149 20.33 -2.21 -9.11
CA LYS A 149 20.50 -1.72 -7.74
C LYS A 149 20.77 -0.21 -7.70
N ALA A 150 21.56 0.31 -8.63
CA ALA A 150 21.87 1.74 -8.70
C ALA A 150 20.60 2.56 -8.99
N ASP A 151 19.76 2.11 -9.94
CA ASP A 151 18.47 2.73 -10.24
C ASP A 151 17.52 2.72 -9.03
N VAL A 152 17.47 1.60 -8.30
CA VAL A 152 16.65 1.50 -7.08
C VAL A 152 17.11 2.47 -5.99
N LEU A 153 18.44 2.61 -5.80
CA LEU A 153 19.00 3.56 -4.83
C LEU A 153 18.74 5.01 -5.23
N TYR A 154 18.98 5.35 -6.49
CA TYR A 154 18.67 6.68 -7.02
C TYR A 154 17.21 7.07 -6.76
N LYS A 155 16.27 6.21 -7.15
CA LYS A 155 14.83 6.44 -6.94
C LYS A 155 14.47 6.49 -5.46
N TYR A 156 15.17 5.72 -4.61
CA TYR A 156 14.91 5.77 -3.18
C TYR A 156 15.29 7.12 -2.60
N GLU A 157 16.46 7.64 -2.93
CA GLU A 157 16.98 8.90 -2.41
C GLU A 157 16.22 10.10 -2.96
N ASN A 158 15.94 10.12 -4.26
CA ASN A 158 15.38 11.28 -4.95
C ASN A 158 13.84 11.28 -5.02
N HIS A 159 13.17 10.13 -4.94
CA HIS A 159 11.71 10.06 -5.05
C HIS A 159 11.07 9.56 -3.76
N VAL A 160 11.46 8.35 -3.30
CA VAL A 160 10.77 7.67 -2.18
C VAL A 160 10.94 8.39 -0.85
N LEU A 161 12.19 8.72 -0.48
CA LEU A 161 12.50 9.34 0.81
C LEU A 161 11.92 10.75 0.94
N PRO A 162 12.03 11.65 -0.06
CA PRO A 162 11.35 12.94 -0.03
C PRO A 162 9.83 12.81 0.07
N SER A 163 9.23 11.91 -0.72
CA SER A 163 7.78 11.66 -0.67
C SER A 163 7.34 11.07 0.67
N TYR A 164 8.10 10.15 1.23
CA TYR A 164 7.83 9.62 2.56
C TYR A 164 7.78 10.71 3.61
N LYS A 165 8.81 11.57 3.65
CA LYS A 165 8.90 12.67 4.61
C LYS A 165 7.76 13.68 4.44
N LYS A 166 7.37 14.00 3.21
CA LYS A 166 6.38 15.03 2.89
C LYS A 166 4.94 14.53 2.96
N TYR A 167 4.66 13.33 2.46
CA TYR A 167 3.29 12.89 2.20
C TYR A 167 2.83 11.67 3.00
N ILE A 168 3.73 10.99 3.73
CA ILE A 168 3.39 9.76 4.47
C ILE A 168 3.65 9.93 5.96
N LEU A 169 4.87 10.30 6.35
CA LEU A 169 5.30 10.41 7.74
C LEU A 169 4.45 11.38 8.57
N PRO A 170 4.04 12.57 8.07
CA PRO A 170 3.23 13.51 8.84
C PRO A 170 1.88 12.93 9.29
N PHE A 171 1.35 11.96 8.55
CA PHE A 171 0.07 11.30 8.82
C PHE A 171 0.19 10.09 9.76
N LYS A 172 1.40 9.72 10.19
CA LYS A 172 1.64 8.69 11.21
C LYS A 172 0.88 8.97 12.50
N LYS A 173 0.77 10.24 12.89
CA LYS A 173 0.04 10.70 14.10
C LYS A 173 -1.48 10.52 14.04
N GLU A 174 -2.03 10.33 12.83
CA GLU A 174 -3.46 10.09 12.63
C GLU A 174 -3.85 8.60 12.73
N ALA A 175 -2.87 7.71 12.90
CA ALA A 175 -3.13 6.29 12.99
C ALA A 175 -3.65 5.91 14.38
N ASP A 176 -4.68 5.05 14.44
CA ASP A 176 -5.19 4.45 15.68
C ASP A 176 -4.16 3.53 16.33
N ILE A 177 -3.30 2.89 15.50
CA ILE A 177 -2.19 2.07 15.96
C ILE A 177 -0.97 2.19 15.04
N ILE A 178 0.21 2.23 15.65
CA ILE A 178 1.48 2.17 14.95
C ILE A 178 2.09 0.79 15.20
N ILE A 179 2.39 0.09 14.11
CA ILE A 179 3.02 -1.23 14.12
C ILE A 179 4.49 -1.08 13.75
N ASP A 180 5.38 -1.40 14.66
CA ASP A 180 6.80 -1.54 14.37
C ASP A 180 7.03 -2.85 13.60
N ASN A 181 7.67 -2.75 12.43
CA ASN A 181 8.00 -3.88 11.56
C ASN A 181 9.50 -3.95 11.28
N ASN A 182 10.31 -3.66 12.28
CA ASN A 182 11.78 -3.76 12.25
C ASN A 182 12.30 -5.18 12.47
N GLY A 183 11.53 -6.05 13.09
CA GLY A 183 11.89 -7.46 13.28
C GLY A 183 11.98 -8.22 11.95
N ASP A 184 12.76 -9.29 11.95
CA ASP A 184 12.76 -10.28 10.85
C ASP A 184 11.80 -11.45 11.20
N ASP A 185 11.18 -11.38 12.37
CA ASP A 185 10.12 -12.23 12.88
C ASP A 185 8.73 -11.65 12.50
N ASN A 186 7.70 -12.46 12.67
CA ASN A 186 6.32 -12.04 12.39
C ASN A 186 5.69 -11.17 13.49
N LYS A 187 6.45 -10.58 14.42
CA LYS A 187 5.89 -9.80 15.54
C LYS A 187 4.96 -8.67 15.08
N GLY A 188 5.40 -7.87 14.09
CA GLY A 188 4.56 -6.81 13.55
C GLY A 188 3.28 -7.34 12.89
N ALA A 189 3.38 -8.45 12.17
CA ALA A 189 2.23 -9.09 11.54
C ALA A 189 1.27 -9.69 12.58
N ASN A 190 1.78 -10.36 13.60
CA ASN A 190 0.97 -10.92 14.71
C ASN A 190 0.28 -9.82 15.52
N LYS A 191 0.98 -8.71 15.82
CA LYS A 191 0.39 -7.55 16.48
C LYS A 191 -0.74 -6.94 15.66
N SER A 192 -0.54 -6.83 14.34
CA SER A 192 -1.58 -6.34 13.42
C SER A 192 -2.78 -7.27 13.36
N LEU A 193 -2.55 -8.58 13.30
CA LEU A 193 -3.61 -9.59 13.30
C LEU A 193 -4.41 -9.54 14.62
N LYS A 194 -3.73 -9.47 15.76
CA LYS A 194 -4.39 -9.35 17.07
C LYS A 194 -5.26 -8.10 17.14
N TYR A 195 -4.77 -6.97 16.66
CA TYR A 195 -5.54 -5.73 16.60
C TYR A 195 -6.77 -5.87 15.69
N ILE A 196 -6.61 -6.42 14.50
CA ILE A 196 -7.74 -6.66 13.58
C ILE A 196 -8.77 -7.60 14.21
N LYS A 197 -8.34 -8.70 14.84
CA LYS A 197 -9.26 -9.64 15.52
C LYS A 197 -10.07 -8.94 16.60
N SER A 198 -9.46 -8.09 17.41
CA SER A 198 -10.18 -7.32 18.43
C SER A 198 -11.22 -6.35 17.86
N LEU A 199 -11.03 -5.86 16.62
CA LEU A 199 -11.98 -4.97 15.96
C LEU A 199 -13.21 -5.70 15.40
N ILE A 200 -13.07 -6.96 15.02
CA ILE A 200 -14.14 -7.76 14.38
C ILE A 200 -14.72 -8.85 15.29
N GLY A 201 -14.25 -8.95 16.52
CA GLY A 201 -14.80 -9.86 17.52
C GLY A 201 -14.45 -11.35 17.30
N VAL A 202 -13.23 -11.66 16.77
CA VAL A 202 -12.77 -13.04 16.53
C VAL A 202 -11.37 -13.29 17.07
#